data_b217af80187f514bc9410c5cd2745dca
#
_entry.id   b217af80187f514bc9410c5cd2745dca
#
_cell.length_a   1.000
_cell.length_b   1.000
_cell.length_c   1.000
_cell.angle_alpha   90.00
_cell.angle_beta   90.00
_cell.angle_gamma   90.00
#
_symmetry.space_group_name_H-M   'P 1'
#
loop_
_entity.id
_entity.type
_entity.pdbx_description
1 polymer ?
#
loop_
_entity_poly.entity_id
_entity_poly.type
_entity_poly.pdbx_seq_one_letter_code
_entity_poly.pdbx_strand_id
1 'polypeptide(L)'
;MTGGRIKRIKKYLQDDKYFCLSYGDGLCDVNLKKLINFHIKNKKTVTLTAVRYKNPKGVLNINKNRRVIAIKEKPTEYINGGFFVLTNNVFKYLKNDKSIFEQDCLPKLTKTNQLLAFKHHGFWGCMDTLREKIELNKIWKSKQRAWKVWL
;
A
#
# COMPACT_ATOMS: atom_id res chain seq x y z
N MET A 1 13.53 -8.59 6.65
CA MET A 1 12.97 -7.67 5.65
C MET A 1 11.47 -7.88 5.55
N THR A 2 10.72 -6.98 4.90
CA THR A 2 9.23 -7.02 4.81
C THR A 2 8.71 -8.33 4.22
N GLY A 3 9.22 -8.76 3.08
CA GLY A 3 8.85 -10.04 2.45
C GLY A 3 9.23 -11.27 3.29
N GLY A 4 10.35 -11.21 4.00
CA GLY A 4 10.75 -12.29 4.90
C GLY A 4 9.79 -12.47 6.07
N ARG A 5 9.27 -11.37 6.65
CA ARG A 5 8.24 -11.43 7.70
C ARG A 5 6.97 -12.10 7.20
N ILE A 6 6.51 -11.73 6.00
CA ILE A 6 5.36 -12.37 5.34
C ILE A 6 5.64 -13.86 5.14
N LYS A 7 6.82 -14.24 4.67
CA LYS A 7 7.17 -15.65 4.46
C LYS A 7 7.10 -16.48 5.73
N ARG A 8 7.54 -15.94 6.87
CA ARG A 8 7.56 -16.65 8.17
C ARG A 8 6.15 -17.00 8.67
N ILE A 9 5.14 -16.19 8.37
CA ILE A 9 3.76 -16.45 8.80
C ILE A 9 3.02 -17.46 7.92
N LYS A 10 3.64 -17.95 6.82
CA LYS A 10 3.03 -18.92 5.90
C LYS A 10 2.38 -20.10 6.62
N LYS A 11 3.06 -20.67 7.63
CA LYS A 11 2.57 -21.84 8.39
C LYS A 11 1.25 -21.59 9.14
N TYR A 12 0.92 -20.34 9.44
CA TYR A 12 -0.33 -19.95 10.12
C TYR A 12 -1.47 -19.63 9.18
N LEU A 13 -1.21 -19.61 7.86
CA LEU A 13 -2.15 -19.19 6.82
C LEU A 13 -2.47 -20.32 5.83
N GLN A 14 -2.15 -21.58 6.19
CA GLN A 14 -2.25 -22.72 5.26
C GLN A 14 -3.68 -22.97 4.80
N ASP A 15 -4.66 -22.80 5.69
CA ASP A 15 -6.07 -23.06 5.44
C ASP A 15 -6.84 -21.83 4.92
N ASP A 16 -6.18 -20.67 4.88
CA ASP A 16 -6.80 -19.44 4.41
C ASP A 16 -6.73 -19.33 2.89
N LYS A 17 -7.86 -19.07 2.25
CA LYS A 17 -7.91 -18.80 0.80
C LYS A 17 -7.25 -17.46 0.46
N TYR A 18 -7.39 -16.48 1.34
CA TYR A 18 -6.80 -15.15 1.26
C TYR A 18 -6.62 -14.57 2.66
N PHE A 19 -5.73 -13.62 2.79
CA PHE A 19 -5.48 -12.91 4.05
C PHE A 19 -5.23 -11.42 3.79
N CYS A 20 -5.46 -10.60 4.81
CA CYS A 20 -5.18 -9.17 4.78
C CYS A 20 -3.80 -8.89 5.38
N LEU A 21 -3.11 -7.91 4.81
CA LEU A 21 -1.84 -7.40 5.28
C LEU A 21 -1.92 -5.87 5.36
N SER A 22 -1.40 -5.28 6.43
CA SER A 22 -1.22 -3.83 6.51
C SER A 22 0.17 -3.48 7.04
N TYR A 23 0.63 -2.26 6.72
CA TYR A 23 1.77 -1.66 7.39
C TYR A 23 1.34 -1.13 8.76
N GLY A 24 2.27 -1.15 9.74
CA GLY A 24 1.96 -0.79 11.12
C GLY A 24 1.84 0.71 11.40
N ASP A 25 2.20 1.54 10.43
CA ASP A 25 2.27 3.00 10.48
C ASP A 25 1.21 3.71 9.63
N GLY A 26 0.39 2.97 8.91
CA GLY A 26 -0.69 3.50 8.07
C GLY A 26 -2.06 3.48 8.75
N LEU A 27 -2.81 4.59 8.60
CA LEU A 27 -4.21 4.73 9.02
C LEU A 27 -5.08 5.04 7.81
N CYS A 28 -6.24 4.37 7.70
CA CYS A 28 -7.10 4.48 6.52
C CYS A 28 -8.55 4.15 6.88
N ASP A 29 -9.52 4.79 6.23
CA ASP A 29 -10.94 4.46 6.30
C ASP A 29 -11.41 3.52 5.19
N VAL A 30 -10.47 2.78 4.57
CA VAL A 30 -10.79 1.84 3.50
C VAL A 30 -11.83 0.81 3.94
N ASN A 31 -12.86 0.64 3.13
CA ASN A 31 -13.86 -0.39 3.37
C ASN A 31 -13.26 -1.78 3.04
N LEU A 32 -12.85 -2.50 4.08
CA LEU A 32 -12.20 -3.82 3.95
C LEU A 32 -13.10 -4.83 3.23
N LYS A 33 -14.42 -4.81 3.47
CA LYS A 33 -15.36 -5.71 2.78
C LYS A 33 -15.36 -5.46 1.27
N LYS A 34 -15.36 -4.19 0.84
CA LYS A 34 -15.27 -3.84 -0.59
C LYS A 34 -13.92 -4.24 -1.18
N LEU A 35 -12.82 -4.02 -0.47
CA LEU A 35 -11.47 -4.40 -0.89
C LEU A 35 -11.35 -5.93 -1.06
N ILE A 36 -11.82 -6.71 -0.09
CA ILE A 36 -11.82 -8.18 -0.14
C ILE A 36 -12.68 -8.68 -1.30
N ASN A 37 -13.91 -8.18 -1.44
CA ASN A 37 -14.80 -8.58 -2.53
C ASN A 37 -14.21 -8.25 -3.91
N PHE A 38 -13.53 -7.09 -4.04
CA PHE A 38 -12.82 -6.74 -5.26
C PHE A 38 -11.69 -7.74 -5.56
N HIS A 39 -10.91 -8.12 -4.56
CA HIS A 39 -9.85 -9.12 -4.69
C HIS A 39 -10.39 -10.48 -5.16
N ILE A 40 -11.43 -10.98 -4.50
CA ILE A 40 -12.06 -12.28 -4.81
C ILE A 40 -12.59 -12.29 -6.24
N LYS A 41 -13.31 -11.23 -6.65
CA LYS A 41 -13.89 -11.09 -8.00
C LYS A 41 -12.81 -11.16 -9.09
N ASN A 42 -11.66 -10.56 -8.86
CA ASN A 42 -10.62 -10.42 -9.87
C ASN A 42 -9.61 -11.58 -9.89
N LYS A 43 -9.63 -12.48 -8.91
CA LYS A 43 -8.84 -13.74 -8.87
C LYS A 43 -7.33 -13.52 -9.10
N LYS A 44 -6.74 -12.46 -8.55
CA LYS A 44 -5.30 -12.19 -8.65
C LYS A 44 -4.58 -12.57 -7.34
N THR A 45 -3.26 -12.66 -7.40
CA THR A 45 -2.45 -13.04 -6.23
C THR A 45 -2.43 -11.95 -5.17
N VAL A 46 -2.34 -10.68 -5.57
CA VAL A 46 -2.30 -9.54 -4.65
C VAL A 46 -3.18 -8.41 -5.16
N THR A 47 -3.95 -7.81 -4.26
CA THR A 47 -4.60 -6.51 -4.46
C THR A 47 -4.05 -5.54 -3.42
N LEU A 48 -3.52 -4.42 -3.84
CA LEU A 48 -3.11 -3.32 -2.97
C LEU A 48 -4.12 -2.18 -3.00
N THR A 49 -4.22 -1.44 -1.91
CA THR A 49 -4.96 -0.18 -1.87
C THR A 49 -4.08 0.93 -2.44
N ALA A 50 -4.54 1.56 -3.51
CA ALA A 50 -3.89 2.70 -4.14
C ALA A 50 -4.55 3.99 -3.66
N VAL A 51 -3.78 4.88 -3.06
CA VAL A 51 -4.24 6.16 -2.51
C VAL A 51 -3.64 7.32 -3.28
N ARG A 52 -4.39 8.43 -3.38
CA ARG A 52 -3.88 9.66 -3.99
C ARG A 52 -3.01 10.40 -2.98
N TYR A 53 -1.77 10.60 -3.34
CA TYR A 53 -0.81 11.35 -2.56
C TYR A 53 -0.36 12.59 -3.31
N LYS A 54 -0.48 13.76 -2.67
CA LYS A 54 0.03 15.01 -3.21
C LYS A 54 1.49 15.17 -2.77
N ASN A 55 2.40 15.07 -3.73
CA ASN A 55 3.82 15.28 -3.44
C ASN A 55 4.00 16.72 -2.89
N PRO A 56 4.63 16.89 -1.73
CA PRO A 56 4.86 18.23 -1.16
C PRO A 56 5.84 19.07 -1.96
N LYS A 57 6.60 18.47 -2.88
CA LYS A 57 7.64 19.13 -3.68
C LYS A 57 7.30 19.06 -5.17
N GLY A 58 7.81 20.02 -5.92
CA GLY A 58 7.80 19.99 -7.38
C GLY A 58 8.69 18.87 -7.91
N VAL A 59 8.28 18.25 -9.00
CA VAL A 59 9.04 17.20 -9.71
C VAL A 59 9.55 17.77 -11.02
N LEU A 60 10.85 17.61 -11.26
CA LEU A 60 11.54 18.04 -12.48
C LEU A 60 11.79 16.85 -13.40
N ASN A 61 11.51 17.02 -14.68
CA ASN A 61 12.00 16.10 -15.71
C ASN A 61 13.23 16.74 -16.38
N ILE A 62 14.39 16.08 -16.26
CA ILE A 62 15.68 16.57 -16.74
C ILE A 62 16.20 15.60 -17.80
N ASN A 63 16.54 16.12 -18.99
CA ASN A 63 17.13 15.31 -20.07
C ASN A 63 18.63 15.05 -19.85
N LYS A 64 19.22 14.22 -20.73
CA LYS A 64 20.65 13.87 -20.69
C LYS A 64 21.59 15.10 -20.78
N ASN A 65 21.12 16.19 -21.39
CA ASN A 65 21.89 17.43 -21.53
C ASN A 65 21.65 18.42 -20.38
N ARG A 66 21.15 17.93 -19.24
CA ARG A 66 20.87 18.73 -18.01
C ARG A 66 19.84 19.85 -18.18
N ARG A 67 19.04 19.80 -19.26
CA ARG A 67 17.94 20.73 -19.47
C ARG A 67 16.70 20.26 -18.75
N VAL A 68 16.01 21.14 -18.01
CA VAL A 68 14.69 20.89 -17.46
C VAL A 68 13.70 20.96 -18.62
N ILE A 69 13.04 19.83 -18.92
CA ILE A 69 12.07 19.72 -20.02
C ILE A 69 10.62 19.72 -19.53
N ALA A 70 10.38 19.52 -18.25
CA ALA A 70 9.08 19.68 -17.62
C ALA A 70 9.20 19.94 -16.13
N ILE A 71 8.26 20.72 -15.58
CA ILE A 71 8.09 20.94 -14.15
C ILE A 71 6.64 20.59 -13.79
N LYS A 72 6.45 19.77 -12.79
CA LYS A 72 5.14 19.47 -12.20
C LYS A 72 5.14 19.92 -10.76
N GLU A 73 4.44 21.01 -10.47
CA GLU A 73 4.33 21.53 -9.10
C GLU A 73 3.36 20.66 -8.31
N LYS A 74 3.85 20.10 -7.19
CA LYS A 74 3.07 19.28 -6.25
C LYS A 74 2.15 18.26 -6.94
N PRO A 75 2.67 17.39 -7.81
CA PRO A 75 1.85 16.45 -8.55
C PRO A 75 1.11 15.49 -7.60
N THR A 76 -0.10 15.14 -7.98
CA THR A 76 -0.85 14.10 -7.27
C THR A 76 -0.69 12.78 -8.01
N GLU A 77 -0.18 11.78 -7.32
CA GLU A 77 0.07 10.46 -7.86
C GLU A 77 -0.61 9.39 -7.02
N TYR A 78 -0.78 8.20 -7.59
CA TYR A 78 -1.18 7.04 -6.80
C TYR A 78 0.05 6.39 -6.18
N ILE A 79 -0.01 6.18 -4.86
CA ILE A 79 1.01 5.45 -4.12
C ILE A 79 0.40 4.20 -3.47
N ASN A 80 1.26 3.29 -3.03
CA ASN A 80 0.88 2.16 -2.23
C ASN A 80 0.40 2.62 -0.85
N GLY A 81 -0.89 2.41 -0.55
CA GLY A 81 -1.51 2.81 0.71
C GLY A 81 -1.26 1.85 1.88
N GLY A 82 -0.50 0.76 1.67
CA GLY A 82 -0.09 -0.14 2.75
C GLY A 82 -1.16 -1.13 3.23
N PHE A 83 -2.31 -1.22 2.55
CA PHE A 83 -3.38 -2.18 2.85
C PHE A 83 -3.54 -3.14 1.67
N PHE A 84 -3.51 -4.43 1.94
CA PHE A 84 -3.49 -5.46 0.91
C PHE A 84 -4.45 -6.60 1.22
N VAL A 85 -4.90 -7.28 0.17
CA VAL A 85 -5.46 -8.63 0.22
C VAL A 85 -4.61 -9.54 -0.66
N LEU A 86 -4.22 -10.70 -0.12
CA LEU A 86 -3.30 -11.63 -0.75
C LEU A 86 -3.89 -13.05 -0.73
N THR A 87 -3.54 -13.84 -1.75
CA THR A 87 -3.70 -15.29 -1.72
C THR A 87 -2.39 -15.98 -1.31
N ASN A 88 -2.45 -17.24 -0.92
CA ASN A 88 -1.27 -18.05 -0.59
C ASN A 88 -0.28 -18.19 -1.76
N ASN A 89 -0.68 -17.91 -2.99
CA ASN A 89 0.24 -17.86 -4.14
C ASN A 89 1.35 -16.82 -4.00
N VAL A 90 1.18 -15.81 -3.16
CA VAL A 90 2.22 -14.79 -2.90
C VAL A 90 3.53 -15.41 -2.40
N PHE A 91 3.45 -16.52 -1.67
CA PHE A 91 4.63 -17.20 -1.11
C PHE A 91 5.58 -17.75 -2.17
N LYS A 92 5.11 -17.98 -3.41
CA LYS A 92 5.95 -18.37 -4.56
C LYS A 92 6.91 -17.26 -5.00
N TYR A 93 6.61 -16.01 -4.65
CA TYR A 93 7.39 -14.81 -5.00
C TYR A 93 8.36 -14.38 -3.89
N LEU A 94 8.32 -15.02 -2.72
CA LEU A 94 9.14 -14.72 -1.55
C LEU A 94 10.22 -15.80 -1.39
N LYS A 95 11.48 -15.46 -1.67
CA LYS A 95 12.58 -16.44 -1.69
C LYS A 95 13.06 -16.82 -0.29
N ASN A 96 13.34 -15.85 0.56
CA ASN A 96 13.95 -16.05 1.90
C ASN A 96 13.66 -14.86 2.82
N ASP A 97 14.26 -14.87 4.00
CA ASP A 97 14.10 -13.82 5.02
C ASP A 97 14.62 -12.44 4.62
N LYS A 98 15.53 -12.38 3.64
CA LYS A 98 16.07 -11.12 3.10
C LYS A 98 15.17 -10.50 2.03
N SER A 99 14.11 -11.19 1.60
CA SER A 99 13.18 -10.67 0.60
C SER A 99 12.52 -9.38 1.07
N ILE A 100 12.48 -8.39 0.19
CA ILE A 100 11.77 -7.12 0.36
C ILE A 100 10.49 -7.19 -0.47
N PHE A 101 9.33 -7.11 0.19
CA PHE A 101 8.03 -7.32 -0.47
C PHE A 101 7.84 -6.35 -1.64
N GLU A 102 8.18 -5.08 -1.44
CA GLU A 102 8.01 -3.98 -2.38
C GLU A 102 8.98 -4.05 -3.58
N GLN A 103 10.17 -4.58 -3.36
CA GLN A 103 11.23 -4.61 -4.38
C GLN A 103 11.35 -5.97 -5.09
N ASP A 104 11.11 -7.07 -4.37
CA ASP A 104 11.32 -8.42 -4.90
C ASP A 104 10.02 -9.08 -5.37
N CYS A 105 8.91 -8.82 -4.67
CA CYS A 105 7.64 -9.50 -4.88
C CYS A 105 6.70 -8.68 -5.79
N LEU A 106 6.36 -7.45 -5.42
CA LEU A 106 5.40 -6.62 -6.16
C LEU A 106 5.80 -6.41 -7.63
N PRO A 107 7.08 -6.11 -7.99
CA PRO A 107 7.47 -5.97 -9.40
C PRO A 107 7.30 -7.26 -10.23
N LYS A 108 7.52 -8.42 -9.62
CA LYS A 108 7.29 -9.71 -10.32
C LYS A 108 5.81 -9.97 -10.53
N LEU A 109 4.98 -9.66 -9.53
CA LEU A 109 3.52 -9.76 -9.64
C LEU A 109 2.97 -8.83 -10.72
N THR A 110 3.55 -7.63 -10.87
CA THR A 110 3.21 -6.68 -11.94
C THR A 110 3.52 -7.28 -13.31
N LYS A 111 4.74 -7.81 -13.50
CA LYS A 111 5.17 -8.43 -14.75
C LYS A 111 4.32 -9.64 -15.16
N THR A 112 3.77 -10.37 -14.19
CA THR A 112 2.92 -11.55 -14.42
C THR A 112 1.42 -11.25 -14.40
N ASN A 113 1.04 -9.97 -14.37
CA ASN A 113 -0.36 -9.53 -14.27
C ASN A 113 -1.10 -10.13 -13.05
N GLN A 114 -0.40 -10.24 -11.91
CA GLN A 114 -0.92 -10.80 -10.66
C GLN A 114 -1.07 -9.76 -9.55
N LEU A 115 -0.87 -8.48 -9.85
CA LEU A 115 -1.06 -7.34 -8.94
C LEU A 115 -2.19 -6.45 -9.45
N LEU A 116 -3.12 -6.11 -8.56
CA LEU A 116 -4.18 -5.15 -8.82
C LEU A 116 -4.14 -3.99 -7.84
N ALA A 117 -4.65 -2.85 -8.27
CA ALA A 117 -4.84 -1.66 -7.46
C ALA A 117 -6.34 -1.44 -7.18
N PHE A 118 -6.72 -1.42 -5.91
CA PHE A 118 -8.01 -0.94 -5.44
C PHE A 118 -7.88 0.55 -5.12
N LYS A 119 -8.46 1.42 -5.94
CA LYS A 119 -8.40 2.88 -5.75
C LYS A 119 -9.26 3.29 -4.56
N HIS A 120 -8.63 3.93 -3.59
CA HIS A 120 -9.28 4.48 -2.41
C HIS A 120 -9.27 6.01 -2.47
N HIS A 121 -10.40 6.64 -2.17
CA HIS A 121 -10.61 8.08 -2.26
C HIS A 121 -10.94 8.74 -0.92
N GLY A 122 -11.02 7.96 0.15
CA GLY A 122 -11.27 8.43 1.51
C GLY A 122 -10.00 8.86 2.23
N PHE A 123 -10.03 8.82 3.56
CA PHE A 123 -8.90 9.19 4.38
C PHE A 123 -7.78 8.15 4.31
N TRP A 124 -6.56 8.65 4.18
CA TRP A 124 -5.32 7.90 4.34
C TRP A 124 -4.23 8.78 4.94
N GLY A 125 -3.45 8.25 5.87
CA GLY A 125 -2.28 8.90 6.46
C GLY A 125 -1.27 7.87 6.96
N CYS A 126 -0.01 8.26 7.01
CA CYS A 126 1.08 7.46 7.58
C CYS A 126 1.80 8.24 8.69
N MET A 127 2.63 7.56 9.47
CA MET A 127 3.39 8.11 10.59
C MET A 127 4.90 7.91 10.37
N ASP A 128 5.41 8.29 9.20
CA ASP A 128 6.84 8.16 8.90
C ASP A 128 7.68 9.24 9.59
N THR A 129 7.06 10.37 9.91
CA THR A 129 7.71 11.52 10.54
C THR A 129 7.01 11.95 11.83
N LEU A 130 7.75 12.65 12.71
CA LEU A 130 7.18 13.25 13.92
C LEU A 130 6.04 14.22 13.60
N ARG A 131 6.16 14.97 12.51
CA ARG A 131 5.12 15.90 12.05
C ARG A 131 3.82 15.15 11.74
N GLU A 132 3.88 14.09 10.97
CA GLU A 132 2.72 13.26 10.61
C GLU A 132 2.07 12.62 11.85
N LYS A 133 2.90 12.12 12.78
CA LYS A 133 2.40 11.65 14.09
C LYS A 133 1.63 12.73 14.84
N ILE A 134 2.15 13.96 14.89
CA ILE A 134 1.49 15.08 15.56
C ILE A 134 0.16 15.41 14.86
N GLU A 135 0.15 15.46 13.53
CA GLU A 135 -1.05 15.74 12.74
C GLU A 135 -2.14 14.67 12.95
N LEU A 136 -1.78 13.38 12.89
CA LEU A 136 -2.71 12.27 13.16
C LEU A 136 -3.24 12.30 14.59
N ASN A 137 -2.41 12.64 15.59
CA ASN A 137 -2.87 12.80 16.96
C ASN A 137 -3.85 13.97 17.13
N LYS A 138 -3.67 15.09 16.40
CA LYS A 138 -4.64 16.19 16.37
C LYS A 138 -5.99 15.72 15.80
N ILE A 139 -5.98 14.99 14.68
CA ILE A 139 -7.18 14.41 14.09
C ILE A 139 -7.86 13.44 15.08
N TRP A 140 -7.09 12.59 15.77
CA TRP A 140 -7.63 11.66 16.76
C TRP A 140 -8.33 12.37 17.94
N LYS A 141 -7.73 13.47 18.42
CA LYS A 141 -8.30 14.27 19.51
C LYS A 141 -9.50 15.11 19.06
N SER A 142 -9.62 15.40 17.78
CA SER A 142 -10.78 16.09 17.20
C SER A 142 -11.99 15.15 17.10
N LYS A 143 -13.18 15.71 16.87
CA LYS A 143 -14.36 14.89 16.57
C LYS A 143 -14.34 14.25 15.18
N GLN A 144 -13.44 14.70 14.30
CA GLN A 144 -13.28 14.24 12.91
C GLN A 144 -12.28 13.07 12.82
N ARG A 145 -12.56 11.97 13.48
CA ARG A 145 -11.71 10.77 13.48
C ARG A 145 -11.96 9.96 12.21
N ALA A 146 -11.47 10.44 11.07
CA ALA A 146 -11.81 9.93 9.74
C ALA A 146 -11.64 8.40 9.58
N TRP A 147 -10.61 7.80 10.21
CA TRP A 147 -10.37 6.35 10.14
C TRP A 147 -11.09 5.54 11.23
N LYS A 148 -11.78 6.18 12.20
CA LYS A 148 -12.57 5.47 13.18
C LYS A 148 -13.91 5.08 12.55
N VAL A 149 -13.93 3.93 11.89
CA VAL A 149 -15.12 3.37 11.22
C VAL A 149 -15.89 2.37 12.08
N TRP A 150 -15.47 2.18 13.33
CA TRP A 150 -16.15 1.35 14.34
C TRP A 150 -16.86 2.23 15.37
N LEU A 151 -17.90 1.68 16.00
CA LEU A 151 -18.66 2.29 17.09
C LEU A 151 -17.85 2.35 18.39
#